data_1d7ffb702490d53b22dccd4a5178be7a
#
_entry.id   1d7ffb702490d53b22dccd4a5178be7a
#
_cell.length_a   1.000
_cell.length_b   1.000
_cell.length_c   1.000
_cell.angle_alpha   90.00
_cell.angle_beta   90.00
_cell.angle_gamma   90.00
#
_symmetry.space_group_name_H-M   'P 1'
#
loop_
_entity.id
_entity.type
_entity.pdbx_description
1 polymer ?
#
loop_
_entity_poly.entity_id
_entity_poly.type
_entity_poly.pdbx_seq_one_letter_code
_entity_poly.pdbx_strand_id
1 'polypeptide(L)'
;FPTRRSSDLQKRWIANHLQQVFHRWSYHRIITSTLEWLDTLMAGGAVERSTVIQLHDAEEGTLGLRPELTASIARAMVSRIAGSNSEACLSLPQRLYYNANVFRRPTIGHHGRQLEFYQSGVELLGVGGLLADGEILLLLADCLNDLGLQQWHLILGEARLTRSLLSPFPKPMQEKVRQAIAYLDRVSLETLPLSPELRERALFLFDLRGDPADVLQKVASLDLDSSEHEIVTNLKSLVELLNSSSASPLPIVLDLTLVQTFDYYTGIVFEVVSSSEGSSRVLGQGGRYDQLLSLYHPQGENYPGIGFCLNLEDLHYVLLSSNQLPSQTPASDWLVVPELPEAEATAFTYAQKLRDSEHLVRVEMDLGGRSPAQIKEYALGHGITYIAWVPADGTPRIETLTKKV
;
A
#
# COMPACT_ATOMS: atom_id res chain seq x y z
N PHE A 1 13.62 -10.00 19.72
CA PHE A 1 12.37 -9.34 19.25
C PHE A 1 12.49 -7.85 19.50
N PRO A 2 12.26 -6.97 18.50
CA PRO A 2 12.20 -5.54 18.74
C PRO A 2 11.10 -5.25 19.76
N THR A 3 11.38 -4.34 20.68
CA THR A 3 10.36 -3.87 21.63
C THR A 3 9.20 -3.25 20.84
N ARG A 4 7.97 -3.24 21.38
CA ARG A 4 6.81 -2.61 20.70
C ARG A 4 7.14 -1.20 20.19
N ARG A 5 7.95 -0.41 20.95
CA ARG A 5 8.38 0.95 20.54
C ARG A 5 9.23 0.97 19.26
N SER A 6 10.15 0.00 19.07
CA SER A 6 10.94 -0.05 17.83
C SER A 6 10.10 -0.47 16.62
N SER A 7 9.16 -1.40 16.77
CA SER A 7 8.24 -1.80 15.71
C SER A 7 7.35 -0.63 15.25
N ASP A 8 6.80 0.16 16.19
CA ASP A 8 5.98 1.34 15.84
C ASP A 8 6.78 2.41 15.12
N LEU A 9 8.02 2.65 15.56
CA LEU A 9 8.96 3.57 14.90
C LEU A 9 9.25 3.12 13.47
N GLN A 10 9.53 1.82 13.29
CA GLN A 10 9.86 1.23 12.00
C GLN A 10 8.69 1.28 11.02
N LYS A 11 7.48 0.95 11.46
CA LYS A 11 6.27 1.06 10.63
C LYS A 11 5.97 2.51 10.25
N ARG A 12 6.18 3.46 11.17
CA ARG A 12 6.06 4.89 10.86
C ARG A 12 7.10 5.34 9.84
N TRP A 13 8.32 4.85 9.94
CA TRP A 13 9.37 5.12 8.96
C TRP A 13 8.95 4.64 7.56
N ILE A 14 8.46 3.40 7.44
CA ILE A 14 7.93 2.86 6.17
C ILE A 14 6.80 3.75 5.64
N ALA A 15 5.78 4.06 6.46
CA ALA A 15 4.65 4.88 6.04
C ALA A 15 5.07 6.28 5.57
N ASN A 16 6.08 6.88 6.24
CA ASN A 16 6.60 8.20 5.86
C ASN A 16 7.35 8.16 4.52
N HIS A 17 8.15 7.11 4.25
CA HIS A 17 8.82 6.92 2.96
C HIS A 17 7.80 6.77 1.83
N LEU A 18 6.81 5.89 1.99
CA LEU A 18 5.73 5.73 1.02
C LEU A 18 5.00 7.05 0.76
N GLN A 19 4.66 7.80 1.82
CA GLN A 19 4.02 9.10 1.69
C GLN A 19 4.87 10.10 0.90
N GLN A 20 6.18 10.12 1.09
CA GLN A 20 7.09 10.99 0.32
C GLN A 20 7.09 10.62 -1.16
N VAL A 21 7.07 9.32 -1.49
CA VAL A 21 6.93 8.87 -2.88
C VAL A 21 5.59 9.34 -3.45
N PHE A 22 4.48 9.13 -2.76
CA PHE A 22 3.16 9.57 -3.22
C PHE A 22 3.11 11.08 -3.49
N HIS A 23 3.72 11.90 -2.63
CA HIS A 23 3.81 13.34 -2.84
C HIS A 23 4.63 13.71 -4.08
N ARG A 24 5.76 13.00 -4.35
CA ARG A 24 6.56 13.20 -5.58
C ARG A 24 5.74 12.93 -6.85
N TRP A 25 4.77 12.00 -6.78
CA TRP A 25 3.84 11.68 -7.86
C TRP A 25 2.55 12.52 -7.84
N SER A 26 2.51 13.59 -7.01
CA SER A 26 1.36 14.52 -6.88
C SER A 26 0.07 13.87 -6.38
N TYR A 27 0.18 12.82 -5.56
CA TYR A 27 -0.98 12.24 -4.87
C TYR A 27 -1.30 13.02 -3.60
N HIS A 28 -2.59 13.26 -3.37
CA HIS A 28 -3.12 14.01 -2.24
C HIS A 28 -3.78 13.08 -1.21
N ARG A 29 -3.60 13.41 0.05
CA ARG A 29 -4.12 12.57 1.13
C ARG A 29 -5.64 12.61 1.19
N ILE A 30 -6.27 11.43 1.30
CA ILE A 30 -7.69 11.26 1.62
C ILE A 30 -7.84 10.52 2.95
N ILE A 31 -8.87 10.93 3.72
CA ILE A 31 -9.26 10.26 4.97
C ILE A 31 -10.74 9.92 4.84
N THR A 32 -11.08 8.64 5.00
CA THR A 32 -12.45 8.13 4.99
C THR A 32 -12.84 7.61 6.37
N SER A 33 -14.13 7.41 6.60
CA SER A 33 -14.64 6.86 7.86
C SER A 33 -14.12 5.47 8.13
N THR A 34 -13.85 5.15 9.39
CA THR A 34 -13.49 3.80 9.84
C THR A 34 -14.71 2.92 10.05
N LEU A 35 -15.81 3.54 10.49
CA LEU A 35 -17.11 2.91 10.68
C LEU A 35 -18.08 3.39 9.60
N GLU A 36 -18.79 2.47 9.00
CA GLU A 36 -19.80 2.75 7.97
C GLU A 36 -21.02 1.85 8.19
N TRP A 37 -22.16 2.26 7.64
CA TRP A 37 -23.34 1.39 7.61
C TRP A 37 -23.00 0.11 6.86
N LEU A 38 -23.40 -1.03 7.41
CA LEU A 38 -23.11 -2.33 6.80
C LEU A 38 -23.64 -2.44 5.38
N ASP A 39 -24.84 -1.93 5.14
CA ASP A 39 -25.44 -1.93 3.80
C ASP A 39 -24.67 -1.05 2.82
N THR A 40 -24.06 0.03 3.28
CA THR A 40 -23.17 0.88 2.48
C THR A 40 -21.87 0.15 2.13
N LEU A 41 -21.27 -0.55 3.09
CA LEU A 41 -20.08 -1.37 2.84
C LEU A 41 -20.35 -2.52 1.88
N MET A 42 -21.57 -3.08 1.94
CA MET A 42 -21.99 -4.20 1.10
C MET A 42 -22.51 -3.77 -0.28
N ALA A 43 -22.76 -2.47 -0.48
CA ALA A 43 -23.26 -1.95 -1.76
C ALA A 43 -22.27 -2.30 -2.87
N GLY A 44 -22.80 -2.85 -3.96
CA GLY A 44 -22.01 -3.22 -5.13
C GLY A 44 -21.27 -4.55 -5.04
N GLY A 45 -21.40 -5.31 -3.95
CA GLY A 45 -20.74 -6.62 -3.81
C GLY A 45 -19.21 -6.57 -3.74
N ALA A 46 -18.64 -5.38 -3.55
CA ALA A 46 -17.19 -5.19 -3.47
C ALA A 46 -16.56 -5.86 -2.25
N VAL A 47 -17.36 -6.08 -1.21
CA VAL A 47 -16.92 -6.64 0.07
C VAL A 47 -17.78 -7.83 0.45
N GLU A 48 -17.16 -8.92 0.85
CA GLU A 48 -17.85 -10.10 1.34
C GLU A 48 -18.31 -9.92 2.81
N ARG A 49 -19.60 -10.11 3.08
CA ARG A 49 -20.20 -9.89 4.41
C ARG A 49 -19.49 -10.67 5.54
N SER A 50 -19.01 -11.86 5.24
CA SER A 50 -18.30 -12.73 6.19
C SER A 50 -16.99 -12.13 6.70
N THR A 51 -16.35 -11.26 5.91
CA THR A 51 -15.08 -10.62 6.24
C THR A 51 -15.24 -9.37 7.11
N VAL A 52 -16.43 -8.75 7.12
CA VAL A 52 -16.70 -7.51 7.85
C VAL A 52 -16.87 -7.78 9.35
N ILE A 53 -16.14 -7.04 10.16
CA ILE A 53 -16.38 -6.98 11.62
C ILE A 53 -17.55 -6.05 11.87
N GLN A 54 -18.65 -6.62 12.34
CA GLN A 54 -19.92 -5.92 12.53
C GLN A 54 -20.07 -5.44 13.98
N LEU A 55 -20.64 -4.24 14.13
CA LEU A 55 -21.02 -3.64 15.39
C LEU A 55 -22.52 -3.39 15.37
N HIS A 56 -23.22 -3.87 16.39
CA HIS A 56 -24.66 -3.63 16.54
C HIS A 56 -24.88 -2.37 17.38
N ASP A 57 -25.55 -1.40 16.76
CA ASP A 57 -26.16 -0.28 17.48
C ASP A 57 -27.63 -0.63 17.77
N ALA A 58 -28.04 -0.41 19.01
CA ALA A 58 -29.39 -0.81 19.45
C ALA A 58 -30.52 0.04 18.84
N GLU A 59 -30.22 1.27 18.42
CA GLU A 59 -31.20 2.24 17.92
C GLU A 59 -31.10 2.45 16.40
N GLU A 60 -29.91 2.35 15.81
CA GLU A 60 -29.66 2.78 14.44
C GLU A 60 -29.33 1.64 13.45
N GLY A 61 -29.11 0.40 13.91
CA GLY A 61 -28.87 -0.75 13.03
C GLY A 61 -27.44 -1.30 13.07
N THR A 62 -26.97 -1.92 11.98
CA THR A 62 -25.67 -2.59 11.96
C THR A 62 -24.63 -1.74 11.24
N LEU A 63 -23.56 -1.41 11.94
CA LEU A 63 -22.35 -0.78 11.41
C LEU A 63 -21.30 -1.85 11.12
N GLY A 64 -20.35 -1.54 10.24
CA GLY A 64 -19.18 -2.36 9.96
C GLY A 64 -17.89 -1.55 10.04
N LEU A 65 -16.82 -2.20 10.48
CA LEU A 65 -15.47 -1.68 10.31
C LEU A 65 -15.03 -1.92 8.87
N ARG A 66 -14.47 -0.89 8.22
CA ARG A 66 -14.02 -0.99 6.82
C ARG A 66 -12.97 -2.10 6.64
N PRO A 67 -13.20 -3.08 5.75
CA PRO A 67 -12.26 -4.16 5.48
C PRO A 67 -11.20 -3.77 4.43
N GLU A 68 -11.45 -2.70 3.67
CA GLU A 68 -10.58 -2.13 2.64
C GLU A 68 -10.92 -0.64 2.45
N LEU A 69 -10.16 0.10 1.64
CA LEU A 69 -10.32 1.55 1.49
C LEU A 69 -10.85 1.96 0.12
N THR A 70 -10.64 1.16 -0.92
CA THR A 70 -11.01 1.52 -2.30
C THR A 70 -12.50 1.83 -2.44
N ALA A 71 -13.39 0.97 -1.90
CA ALA A 71 -14.84 1.20 -1.93
C ALA A 71 -15.25 2.44 -1.14
N SER A 72 -14.64 2.66 0.05
CA SER A 72 -14.89 3.86 0.87
C SER A 72 -14.45 5.14 0.15
N ILE A 73 -13.32 5.10 -0.57
CA ILE A 73 -12.81 6.22 -1.35
C ILE A 73 -13.69 6.46 -2.58
N ALA A 74 -14.03 5.40 -3.32
CA ALA A 74 -14.92 5.49 -4.49
C ALA A 74 -16.25 6.17 -4.12
N ARG A 75 -16.88 5.75 -3.02
CA ARG A 75 -18.12 6.35 -2.51
C ARG A 75 -17.93 7.82 -2.10
N ALA A 76 -16.86 8.16 -1.39
CA ALA A 76 -16.58 9.53 -0.99
C ALA A 76 -16.38 10.45 -2.20
N MET A 77 -15.75 9.94 -3.26
CA MET A 77 -15.56 10.67 -4.52
C MET A 77 -16.87 10.90 -5.26
N VAL A 78 -17.68 9.85 -5.41
CA VAL A 78 -19.00 9.94 -6.06
C VAL A 78 -19.90 10.92 -5.31
N SER A 79 -19.90 10.89 -3.98
CA SER A 79 -20.69 11.85 -3.17
C SER A 79 -20.27 13.30 -3.41
N ARG A 80 -18.97 13.56 -3.65
CA ARG A 80 -18.46 14.89 -4.00
C ARG A 80 -18.83 15.29 -5.43
N ILE A 81 -18.73 14.38 -6.39
CA ILE A 81 -19.13 14.64 -7.79
C ILE A 81 -20.62 14.96 -7.87
N ALA A 82 -21.48 14.15 -7.25
CA ALA A 82 -22.94 14.30 -7.29
C ALA A 82 -23.45 15.48 -6.46
N GLY A 83 -22.73 15.89 -5.38
CA GLY A 83 -23.12 17.00 -4.52
C GLY A 83 -22.69 18.39 -5.00
N SER A 84 -21.90 18.50 -6.06
CA SER A 84 -21.35 19.75 -6.56
C SER A 84 -22.32 20.40 -7.56
N ASN A 85 -23.10 21.39 -7.12
CA ASN A 85 -23.93 22.23 -8.00
C ASN A 85 -23.13 23.32 -8.76
N SER A 86 -21.81 23.32 -8.71
CA SER A 86 -20.97 24.33 -9.37
C SER A 86 -19.95 23.70 -10.32
N GLU A 87 -19.66 24.40 -11.41
CA GLU A 87 -18.61 24.06 -12.39
C GLU A 87 -17.16 24.03 -11.79
N ALA A 88 -16.98 24.38 -10.52
CA ALA A 88 -15.78 24.15 -9.73
C ALA A 88 -15.67 22.68 -9.26
N CYS A 89 -16.43 21.80 -9.89
CA CYS A 89 -16.44 20.36 -9.71
C CYS A 89 -15.03 19.78 -9.85
N LEU A 90 -14.71 18.85 -8.98
CA LEU A 90 -13.48 18.08 -8.93
C LEU A 90 -12.91 17.84 -10.34
N SER A 91 -11.79 18.50 -10.65
CA SER A 91 -11.08 18.25 -11.90
C SER A 91 -10.57 16.82 -11.90
N LEU A 92 -11.01 16.00 -12.84
CA LEU A 92 -10.46 14.67 -13.08
C LEU A 92 -9.18 14.80 -13.91
N PRO A 93 -8.19 13.92 -13.71
CA PRO A 93 -8.18 12.79 -12.78
C PRO A 93 -7.86 13.20 -11.34
N GLN A 94 -8.37 12.41 -10.39
CA GLN A 94 -8.03 12.55 -8.97
C GLN A 94 -6.95 11.56 -8.57
N ARG A 95 -5.86 12.05 -8.00
CA ARG A 95 -4.73 11.27 -7.45
C ARG A 95 -4.82 11.31 -5.93
N LEU A 96 -5.21 10.20 -5.34
CA LEU A 96 -5.47 10.09 -3.89
C LEU A 96 -4.56 9.04 -3.26
N TYR A 97 -4.04 9.33 -2.05
CA TYR A 97 -3.35 8.33 -1.25
C TYR A 97 -3.90 8.26 0.16
N TYR A 98 -3.69 7.13 0.81
CA TYR A 98 -4.08 6.90 2.20
C TYR A 98 -3.01 6.12 2.97
N ASN A 99 -2.98 6.38 4.30
CA ASN A 99 -2.30 5.56 5.29
C ASN A 99 -3.32 5.31 6.39
N ALA A 100 -3.83 4.08 6.51
CA ALA A 100 -4.96 3.81 7.41
C ALA A 100 -5.08 2.34 7.80
N ASN A 101 -5.78 2.10 8.90
CA ASN A 101 -6.13 0.76 9.34
C ASN A 101 -7.34 0.22 8.57
N VAL A 102 -7.29 -1.07 8.27
CA VAL A 102 -8.39 -1.88 7.78
C VAL A 102 -8.62 -3.04 8.75
N PHE A 103 -9.85 -3.53 8.77
CA PHE A 103 -10.29 -4.51 9.78
C PHE A 103 -10.96 -5.68 9.09
N ARG A 104 -10.35 -6.86 9.17
CA ARG A 104 -10.84 -8.07 8.51
C ARG A 104 -10.82 -9.25 9.44
N ARG A 105 -11.83 -10.11 9.32
CA ARG A 105 -11.75 -11.45 9.93
C ARG A 105 -10.76 -12.29 9.12
N PRO A 106 -9.91 -13.09 9.77
CA PRO A 106 -9.05 -14.01 9.04
C PRO A 106 -9.91 -15.02 8.27
N THR A 107 -9.55 -15.26 7.02
CA THR A 107 -10.13 -16.33 6.22
C THR A 107 -9.80 -17.69 6.86
N ILE A 108 -10.71 -18.66 6.75
CA ILE A 108 -10.53 -20.01 7.29
C ILE A 108 -9.21 -20.58 6.76
N GLY A 109 -8.31 -20.97 7.66
CA GLY A 109 -6.99 -21.53 7.33
C GLY A 109 -5.79 -20.64 7.66
N HIS A 110 -5.97 -19.37 7.98
CA HIS A 110 -4.90 -18.51 8.47
C HIS A 110 -4.82 -18.54 10.00
N HIS A 111 -3.70 -19.01 10.53
CA HIS A 111 -3.45 -19.15 11.98
C HIS A 111 -3.10 -17.81 12.66
N GLY A 112 -3.82 -16.72 12.36
CA GLY A 112 -3.58 -15.41 12.96
C GLY A 112 -4.85 -14.84 13.59
N ARG A 113 -4.74 -14.33 14.84
CA ARG A 113 -5.81 -13.56 15.51
C ARG A 113 -5.80 -12.07 15.15
N GLN A 114 -4.97 -11.66 14.18
CA GLN A 114 -4.89 -10.25 13.80
C GLN A 114 -6.14 -9.87 13.02
N LEU A 115 -6.84 -8.86 13.51
CA LEU A 115 -8.06 -8.32 12.91
C LEU A 115 -7.85 -6.93 12.32
N GLU A 116 -6.77 -6.27 12.66
CA GLU A 116 -6.42 -4.92 12.27
C GLU A 116 -5.09 -4.93 11.51
N PHE A 117 -5.09 -4.35 10.31
CA PHE A 117 -3.92 -4.25 9.43
C PHE A 117 -3.73 -2.80 9.04
N TYR A 118 -2.49 -2.35 8.95
CA TYR A 118 -2.18 -1.01 8.49
C TYR A 118 -1.78 -1.05 7.01
N GLN A 119 -2.50 -0.27 6.20
CA GLN A 119 -2.31 -0.20 4.76
C GLN A 119 -1.91 1.20 4.32
N SER A 120 -1.01 1.26 3.34
CA SER A 120 -0.65 2.44 2.59
C SER A 120 -0.96 2.20 1.12
N GLY A 121 -1.69 3.10 0.49
CA GLY A 121 -2.10 2.87 -0.89
C GLY A 121 -2.51 4.14 -1.62
N VAL A 122 -2.75 3.98 -2.91
CA VAL A 122 -3.15 5.04 -3.82
C VAL A 122 -4.34 4.63 -4.68
N GLU A 123 -5.12 5.64 -5.08
CA GLU A 123 -6.24 5.49 -6.03
C GLU A 123 -6.14 6.61 -7.08
N LEU A 124 -6.12 6.23 -8.35
CA LEU A 124 -6.19 7.13 -9.49
C LEU A 124 -7.58 6.98 -10.12
N LEU A 125 -8.39 8.03 -10.03
CA LEU A 125 -9.80 8.00 -10.38
C LEU A 125 -10.13 8.97 -11.53
N GLY A 126 -11.03 8.56 -12.41
CA GLY A 126 -11.53 9.38 -13.51
C GLY A 126 -10.68 9.35 -14.77
N VAL A 127 -9.70 8.44 -14.87
CA VAL A 127 -8.89 8.23 -16.07
C VAL A 127 -8.57 6.75 -16.27
N GLY A 128 -8.59 6.29 -17.50
CA GLY A 128 -8.27 4.92 -17.88
C GLY A 128 -7.15 4.85 -18.91
N GLY A 129 -6.88 3.62 -19.37
CA GLY A 129 -5.95 3.32 -20.44
C GLY A 129 -4.51 3.14 -20.01
N LEU A 130 -3.66 2.90 -21.00
CA LEU A 130 -2.26 2.48 -20.83
C LEU A 130 -1.43 3.38 -19.92
N LEU A 131 -1.60 4.71 -20.03
CA LEU A 131 -0.81 5.65 -19.22
C LEU A 131 -1.22 5.62 -17.74
N ALA A 132 -2.50 5.43 -17.45
CA ALA A 132 -2.98 5.30 -16.07
C ALA A 132 -2.48 4.00 -15.43
N ASP A 133 -2.51 2.89 -16.17
CA ASP A 133 -1.97 1.61 -15.73
C ASP A 133 -0.45 1.72 -15.50
N GLY A 134 0.26 2.33 -16.43
CA GLY A 134 1.70 2.58 -16.31
C GLY A 134 2.06 3.46 -15.11
N GLU A 135 1.32 4.56 -14.88
CA GLU A 135 1.53 5.46 -13.74
C GLU A 135 1.47 4.68 -12.41
N ILE A 136 0.42 3.87 -12.23
CA ILE A 136 0.22 3.12 -10.99
C ILE A 136 1.32 2.06 -10.77
N LEU A 137 1.73 1.33 -11.81
CA LEU A 137 2.74 0.29 -11.68
C LEU A 137 4.16 0.88 -11.49
N LEU A 138 4.47 2.00 -12.15
CA LEU A 138 5.75 2.72 -11.95
C LEU A 138 5.81 3.35 -10.56
N LEU A 139 4.72 3.96 -10.08
CA LEU A 139 4.64 4.48 -8.73
C LEU A 139 4.83 3.37 -7.68
N LEU A 140 4.23 2.20 -7.90
CA LEU A 140 4.43 1.03 -7.04
C LEU A 140 5.90 0.60 -7.01
N ALA A 141 6.55 0.52 -8.17
CA ALA A 141 7.97 0.19 -8.27
C ALA A 141 8.86 1.23 -7.54
N ASP A 142 8.55 2.52 -7.69
CA ASP A 142 9.24 3.59 -6.96
C ASP A 142 9.09 3.44 -5.44
N CYS A 143 7.92 3.06 -4.95
CA CYS A 143 7.70 2.79 -3.53
C CYS A 143 8.62 1.69 -2.99
N LEU A 144 8.74 0.58 -3.72
CA LEU A 144 9.56 -0.55 -3.31
C LEU A 144 11.05 -0.23 -3.38
N ASN A 145 11.47 0.52 -4.41
CA ASN A 145 12.84 0.97 -4.58
C ASN A 145 13.26 1.98 -3.50
N ASP A 146 12.39 2.95 -3.14
CA ASP A 146 12.63 3.93 -2.08
C ASP A 146 12.78 3.26 -0.70
N LEU A 147 12.05 2.16 -0.48
CA LEU A 147 12.21 1.32 0.71
C LEU A 147 13.45 0.41 0.64
N GLY A 148 14.20 0.40 -0.47
CA GLY A 148 15.40 -0.40 -0.67
C GLY A 148 15.16 -1.90 -0.81
N LEU A 149 13.96 -2.31 -1.19
CA LEU A 149 13.65 -3.72 -1.46
C LEU A 149 14.34 -4.19 -2.74
N GLN A 150 15.17 -5.23 -2.64
CA GLN A 150 15.97 -5.75 -3.75
C GLN A 150 15.35 -6.99 -4.42
N GLN A 151 14.62 -7.78 -3.66
CA GLN A 151 14.08 -9.08 -4.12
C GLN A 151 12.57 -9.07 -4.07
N TRP A 152 11.96 -8.59 -5.13
CA TRP A 152 10.52 -8.59 -5.31
C TRP A 152 10.16 -8.87 -6.77
N HIS A 153 8.93 -9.33 -7.00
CA HIS A 153 8.37 -9.55 -8.32
C HIS A 153 6.99 -8.89 -8.40
N LEU A 154 6.71 -8.31 -9.55
CA LEU A 154 5.38 -7.85 -9.91
C LEU A 154 4.67 -8.98 -10.66
N ILE A 155 3.71 -9.64 -10.03
CA ILE A 155 2.83 -10.61 -10.68
C ILE A 155 1.70 -9.80 -11.34
N LEU A 156 1.63 -9.84 -12.66
CA LEU A 156 0.66 -9.08 -13.45
C LEU A 156 -0.31 -10.03 -14.15
N GLY A 157 -1.60 -9.78 -14.00
CA GLY A 157 -2.68 -10.51 -14.66
C GLY A 157 -3.70 -9.58 -15.32
N GLU A 158 -4.73 -10.15 -15.92
CA GLU A 158 -5.85 -9.39 -16.50
C GLU A 158 -7.17 -10.11 -16.25
N ALA A 159 -8.05 -9.49 -15.49
CA ALA A 159 -9.26 -10.12 -14.96
C ALA A 159 -10.28 -10.50 -16.05
N ARG A 160 -10.43 -9.73 -17.14
CA ARG A 160 -11.37 -10.05 -18.22
C ARG A 160 -10.87 -11.24 -19.04
N LEU A 161 -9.58 -11.24 -19.38
CA LEU A 161 -8.96 -12.33 -20.11
C LEU A 161 -9.03 -13.62 -19.32
N THR A 162 -8.70 -13.58 -18.02
CA THR A 162 -8.84 -14.75 -17.13
C THR A 162 -10.27 -15.29 -17.12
N ARG A 163 -11.29 -14.42 -17.00
CA ARG A 163 -12.69 -14.85 -17.05
C ARG A 163 -13.07 -15.46 -18.41
N SER A 164 -12.60 -14.87 -19.50
CA SER A 164 -12.87 -15.40 -20.85
C SER A 164 -12.21 -16.76 -21.04
N LEU A 165 -10.96 -16.92 -20.67
CA LEU A 165 -10.24 -18.19 -20.77
C LEU A 165 -10.88 -19.33 -19.94
N LEU A 166 -11.55 -18.98 -18.84
CA LEU A 166 -12.30 -19.92 -17.99
C LEU A 166 -13.74 -20.17 -18.46
N SER A 167 -14.29 -19.33 -19.35
CA SER A 167 -15.70 -19.40 -19.78
C SER A 167 -16.13 -20.72 -20.40
N PRO A 168 -15.27 -21.48 -21.16
CA PRO A 168 -15.65 -22.76 -21.73
C PRO A 168 -15.91 -23.88 -20.71
N PHE A 169 -15.44 -23.73 -19.46
CA PHE A 169 -15.69 -24.71 -18.42
C PHE A 169 -17.13 -24.61 -17.91
N PRO A 170 -17.79 -25.76 -17.60
CA PRO A 170 -19.11 -25.73 -16.95
C PRO A 170 -19.06 -24.94 -15.62
N LYS A 171 -20.07 -24.12 -15.34
CA LYS A 171 -20.09 -23.25 -14.15
C LYS A 171 -19.64 -23.92 -12.82
N PRO A 172 -20.08 -25.17 -12.50
CA PRO A 172 -19.62 -25.84 -11.28
C PRO A 172 -18.14 -26.24 -11.31
N MET A 173 -17.52 -26.30 -12.50
CA MET A 173 -16.12 -26.66 -12.67
C MET A 173 -15.21 -25.43 -12.76
N GLN A 174 -15.73 -24.28 -13.19
CA GLN A 174 -14.93 -23.03 -13.29
C GLN A 174 -14.23 -22.72 -11.99
N GLU A 175 -14.97 -22.74 -10.88
CA GLU A 175 -14.40 -22.44 -9.54
C GLU A 175 -13.35 -23.48 -9.11
N LYS A 176 -13.60 -24.78 -9.37
CA LYS A 176 -12.63 -25.83 -9.04
C LYS A 176 -11.37 -25.73 -9.87
N VAL A 177 -11.49 -25.45 -11.17
CA VAL A 177 -10.34 -25.21 -12.08
C VAL A 177 -9.58 -23.97 -11.60
N ARG A 178 -10.29 -22.86 -11.33
CA ARG A 178 -9.69 -21.64 -10.82
C ARG A 178 -8.91 -21.85 -9.53
N GLN A 179 -9.50 -22.54 -8.56
CA GLN A 179 -8.84 -22.86 -7.28
C GLN A 179 -7.61 -23.73 -7.46
N ALA A 180 -7.71 -24.81 -8.26
CA ALA A 180 -6.58 -25.68 -8.50
C ALA A 180 -5.41 -24.95 -9.19
N ILE A 181 -5.70 -24.02 -10.12
CA ILE A 181 -4.69 -23.17 -10.75
C ILE A 181 -4.10 -22.21 -9.72
N ALA A 182 -4.92 -21.52 -8.93
CA ALA A 182 -4.47 -20.54 -7.93
C ALA A 182 -3.56 -21.16 -6.87
N TYR A 183 -3.85 -22.40 -6.45
CA TYR A 183 -3.02 -23.15 -5.48
C TYR A 183 -1.89 -23.95 -6.13
N LEU A 184 -1.69 -23.81 -7.44
CA LEU A 184 -0.69 -24.59 -8.22
C LEU A 184 -0.86 -26.11 -8.05
N ASP A 185 -2.10 -26.55 -7.91
CA ASP A 185 -2.45 -27.96 -7.70
C ASP A 185 -2.73 -28.66 -9.05
N ARG A 186 -1.64 -29.01 -9.75
CA ARG A 186 -1.71 -29.73 -11.03
C ARG A 186 -2.39 -31.08 -10.91
N VAL A 187 -2.17 -31.78 -9.79
CA VAL A 187 -2.76 -33.12 -9.56
C VAL A 187 -4.28 -33.03 -9.52
N SER A 188 -4.82 -32.03 -8.82
CA SER A 188 -6.26 -31.80 -8.81
C SER A 188 -6.78 -31.51 -10.21
N LEU A 189 -6.11 -30.67 -11.02
CA LEU A 189 -6.52 -30.41 -12.41
C LEU A 189 -6.58 -31.67 -13.27
N GLU A 190 -5.60 -32.56 -13.13
CA GLU A 190 -5.53 -33.83 -13.88
C GLU A 190 -6.65 -34.81 -13.48
N THR A 191 -7.13 -34.72 -12.23
CA THR A 191 -8.15 -35.63 -11.68
C THR A 191 -9.56 -35.10 -11.71
N LEU A 192 -9.78 -33.80 -12.04
CA LEU A 192 -11.11 -33.24 -12.20
C LEU A 192 -11.93 -34.01 -13.26
N PRO A 193 -13.25 -34.19 -13.08
CA PRO A 193 -14.14 -34.85 -14.04
C PRO A 193 -14.42 -33.95 -15.25
N LEU A 194 -13.40 -33.69 -16.04
CA LEU A 194 -13.43 -32.88 -17.26
C LEU A 194 -13.32 -33.78 -18.49
N SER A 195 -13.84 -33.34 -19.63
CA SER A 195 -13.56 -33.97 -20.90
C SER A 195 -12.07 -33.87 -21.24
N PRO A 196 -11.51 -34.75 -22.11
CA PRO A 196 -10.10 -34.65 -22.50
C PRO A 196 -9.72 -33.26 -23.00
N GLU A 197 -10.55 -32.60 -23.80
CA GLU A 197 -10.32 -31.27 -24.37
C GLU A 197 -10.29 -30.18 -23.27
N LEU A 198 -11.23 -30.24 -22.33
CA LEU A 198 -11.28 -29.30 -21.21
C LEU A 198 -10.13 -29.52 -20.25
N ARG A 199 -9.68 -30.76 -20.06
CA ARG A 199 -8.51 -31.06 -19.24
C ARG A 199 -7.24 -30.50 -19.86
N GLU A 200 -7.04 -30.73 -21.17
CA GLU A 200 -5.92 -30.15 -21.90
C GLU A 200 -5.92 -28.61 -21.79
N ARG A 201 -7.08 -27.99 -21.98
CA ARG A 201 -7.25 -26.55 -21.77
C ARG A 201 -6.91 -26.11 -20.34
N ALA A 202 -7.34 -26.84 -19.32
CA ALA A 202 -7.04 -26.50 -17.92
C ALA A 202 -5.51 -26.57 -17.63
N LEU A 203 -4.83 -27.56 -18.15
CA LEU A 203 -3.38 -27.70 -18.05
C LEU A 203 -2.65 -26.61 -18.84
N PHE A 204 -3.16 -26.25 -20.01
CA PHE A 204 -2.62 -25.13 -20.79
C PHE A 204 -2.74 -23.81 -19.98
N LEU A 205 -3.92 -23.52 -19.40
CA LEU A 205 -4.11 -22.34 -18.56
C LEU A 205 -3.18 -22.33 -17.37
N PHE A 206 -2.96 -23.47 -16.72
CA PHE A 206 -2.02 -23.61 -15.62
C PHE A 206 -0.59 -23.15 -15.99
N ASP A 207 -0.19 -23.34 -17.25
CA ASP A 207 1.12 -22.98 -17.78
C ASP A 207 1.19 -21.55 -18.35
N LEU A 208 0.11 -20.74 -18.26
CA LEU A 208 0.07 -19.33 -18.66
C LEU A 208 0.64 -18.40 -17.58
N ARG A 209 1.82 -18.75 -17.11
CA ARG A 209 2.56 -18.02 -16.08
C ARG A 209 4.06 -18.05 -16.41
N GLY A 210 4.74 -16.92 -16.19
CA GLY A 210 6.20 -16.83 -16.36
C GLY A 210 6.66 -15.53 -17.00
N ASP A 211 7.71 -15.61 -17.81
CA ASP A 211 8.22 -14.45 -18.55
C ASP A 211 7.12 -13.85 -19.44
N PRO A 212 6.94 -12.52 -19.46
CA PRO A 212 5.87 -11.88 -20.22
C PRO A 212 5.89 -12.21 -21.73
N ALA A 213 7.07 -12.31 -22.36
CA ALA A 213 7.16 -12.58 -23.78
C ALA A 213 6.70 -14.00 -24.09
N ASP A 214 7.11 -14.98 -23.27
CA ASP A 214 6.72 -16.38 -23.43
C ASP A 214 5.21 -16.58 -23.23
N VAL A 215 4.64 -15.95 -22.18
CA VAL A 215 3.21 -16.06 -21.88
C VAL A 215 2.37 -15.40 -22.97
N LEU A 216 2.74 -14.20 -23.43
CA LEU A 216 2.05 -13.50 -24.51
C LEU A 216 2.12 -14.30 -25.82
N GLN A 217 3.24 -14.94 -26.12
CA GLN A 217 3.35 -15.82 -27.30
C GLN A 217 2.43 -17.03 -27.20
N LYS A 218 2.35 -17.69 -26.04
CA LYS A 218 1.42 -18.81 -25.81
C LYS A 218 -0.03 -18.38 -25.99
N VAL A 219 -0.41 -17.25 -25.39
CA VAL A 219 -1.80 -16.71 -25.51
C VAL A 219 -2.15 -16.37 -26.95
N ALA A 220 -1.22 -15.77 -27.70
CA ALA A 220 -1.44 -15.44 -29.11
C ALA A 220 -1.68 -16.68 -30.00
N SER A 221 -1.34 -17.89 -29.53
CA SER A 221 -1.63 -19.16 -30.24
C SER A 221 -3.05 -19.68 -30.01
N LEU A 222 -3.81 -19.06 -29.10
CA LEU A 222 -5.22 -19.41 -28.87
C LEU A 222 -6.12 -18.74 -29.93
N ASP A 223 -7.29 -19.36 -30.15
CA ASP A 223 -8.36 -18.75 -30.95
C ASP A 223 -9.06 -17.68 -30.13
N LEU A 224 -8.53 -16.46 -30.18
CA LEU A 224 -8.98 -15.31 -29.42
C LEU A 224 -9.97 -14.50 -30.26
N ASP A 225 -11.00 -13.95 -29.62
CA ASP A 225 -11.85 -12.96 -30.25
C ASP A 225 -11.17 -11.58 -30.38
N SER A 226 -11.83 -10.63 -31.06
CA SER A 226 -11.28 -9.28 -31.28
C SER A 226 -11.02 -8.52 -29.99
N SER A 227 -11.86 -8.70 -28.96
CA SER A 227 -11.70 -8.05 -27.64
C SER A 227 -10.53 -8.65 -26.87
N GLU A 228 -10.38 -9.96 -26.92
CA GLU A 228 -9.25 -10.66 -26.30
C GLU A 228 -7.92 -10.29 -26.95
N HIS A 229 -7.89 -10.17 -28.29
CA HIS A 229 -6.70 -9.68 -29.02
C HIS A 229 -6.32 -8.25 -28.59
N GLU A 230 -7.30 -7.36 -28.41
CA GLU A 230 -7.06 -6.01 -27.92
C GLU A 230 -6.44 -6.03 -26.50
N ILE A 231 -6.99 -6.86 -25.61
CA ILE A 231 -6.44 -7.02 -24.24
C ILE A 231 -4.99 -7.50 -24.29
N VAL A 232 -4.68 -8.51 -25.07
CA VAL A 232 -3.31 -9.04 -25.19
C VAL A 232 -2.36 -7.98 -25.77
N THR A 233 -2.82 -7.19 -26.74
CA THR A 233 -2.04 -6.08 -27.31
C THR A 233 -1.78 -5.00 -26.28
N ASN A 234 -2.79 -4.65 -25.47
CA ASN A 234 -2.65 -3.66 -24.40
C ASN A 234 -1.69 -4.15 -23.31
N LEU A 235 -1.76 -5.42 -22.91
CA LEU A 235 -0.80 -6.01 -21.96
C LEU A 235 0.64 -5.96 -22.48
N LYS A 236 0.84 -6.30 -23.77
CA LYS A 236 2.16 -6.19 -24.40
C LYS A 236 2.68 -4.76 -24.35
N SER A 237 1.86 -3.79 -24.78
CA SER A 237 2.21 -2.37 -24.75
C SER A 237 2.51 -1.88 -23.33
N LEU A 238 1.79 -2.38 -22.32
CA LEU A 238 2.05 -2.03 -20.92
C LEU A 238 3.40 -2.56 -20.45
N VAL A 239 3.74 -3.81 -20.74
CA VAL A 239 5.05 -4.39 -20.39
C VAL A 239 6.19 -3.63 -21.09
N GLU A 240 6.02 -3.29 -22.37
CA GLU A 240 6.99 -2.49 -23.13
C GLU A 240 7.16 -1.08 -22.53
N LEU A 241 6.05 -0.40 -22.16
CA LEU A 241 6.07 0.90 -21.49
C LEU A 241 6.85 0.83 -20.17
N LEU A 242 6.54 -0.14 -19.32
CA LEU A 242 7.18 -0.31 -18.01
C LEU A 242 8.69 -0.53 -18.15
N ASN A 243 9.11 -1.38 -19.07
CA ASN A 243 10.51 -1.70 -19.31
C ASN A 243 11.29 -0.50 -19.90
N SER A 244 10.66 0.29 -20.76
CA SER A 244 11.29 1.48 -21.38
C SER A 244 11.33 2.69 -20.46
N SER A 245 10.44 2.76 -19.46
CA SER A 245 10.33 3.89 -18.53
C SER A 245 11.14 3.71 -17.24
N SER A 246 11.69 2.54 -17.00
CA SER A 246 12.47 2.22 -15.80
C SER A 246 13.96 2.17 -16.11
N ALA A 247 14.82 2.60 -15.16
CA ALA A 247 16.27 2.57 -15.31
C ALA A 247 16.83 1.14 -15.49
N SER A 248 16.12 0.14 -15.02
CA SER A 248 16.34 -1.30 -15.25
C SER A 248 15.00 -1.98 -15.48
N PRO A 249 14.94 -3.08 -16.25
CA PRO A 249 13.70 -3.82 -16.45
C PRO A 249 13.06 -4.21 -15.11
N LEU A 250 11.75 -4.01 -15.01
CA LEU A 250 11.01 -4.43 -13.82
C LEU A 250 10.90 -5.95 -13.75
N PRO A 251 10.97 -6.55 -12.56
CA PRO A 251 10.88 -8.00 -12.38
C PRO A 251 9.42 -8.47 -12.52
N ILE A 252 8.89 -8.41 -13.75
CA ILE A 252 7.50 -8.77 -14.07
C ILE A 252 7.38 -10.26 -14.33
N VAL A 253 6.41 -10.89 -13.68
CA VAL A 253 5.90 -12.22 -14.01
C VAL A 253 4.48 -12.05 -14.51
N LEU A 254 4.20 -12.40 -15.75
CA LEU A 254 2.84 -12.40 -16.26
C LEU A 254 2.13 -13.68 -15.80
N ASP A 255 0.97 -13.55 -15.17
CA ASP A 255 0.14 -14.65 -14.71
C ASP A 255 -1.32 -14.39 -15.09
N LEU A 256 -1.73 -14.98 -16.21
CA LEU A 256 -3.10 -14.81 -16.73
C LEU A 256 -4.14 -15.66 -15.97
N THR A 257 -3.71 -16.29 -14.90
CA THR A 257 -4.57 -17.06 -14.00
C THR A 257 -4.62 -16.47 -12.60
N LEU A 258 -4.02 -15.29 -12.42
CA LEU A 258 -4.01 -14.58 -11.15
C LEU A 258 -5.44 -14.33 -10.67
N VAL A 259 -5.78 -14.95 -9.54
CA VAL A 259 -7.10 -14.84 -8.91
C VAL A 259 -7.03 -13.80 -7.81
N GLN A 260 -7.75 -12.71 -7.99
CA GLN A 260 -7.86 -11.67 -6.98
C GLN A 260 -9.02 -11.92 -6.01
N THR A 261 -8.85 -11.42 -4.79
CA THR A 261 -9.83 -11.54 -3.70
C THR A 261 -11.12 -10.73 -3.98
N PHE A 262 -11.05 -9.72 -4.87
CA PHE A 262 -12.15 -8.81 -5.13
C PHE A 262 -12.69 -8.96 -6.55
N ASP A 263 -14.00 -9.21 -6.67
CA ASP A 263 -14.67 -9.45 -7.96
C ASP A 263 -14.91 -8.16 -8.78
N TYR A 264 -14.61 -6.97 -8.23
CA TYR A 264 -14.86 -5.69 -8.89
C TYR A 264 -13.79 -5.29 -9.94
N TYR A 265 -12.70 -6.04 -10.06
CA TYR A 265 -11.67 -5.72 -11.04
C TYR A 265 -12.15 -5.95 -12.49
N THR A 266 -11.87 -4.96 -13.36
CA THR A 266 -12.35 -4.92 -14.74
C THR A 266 -11.24 -4.83 -15.80
N GLY A 267 -9.98 -4.94 -15.39
CA GLY A 267 -8.81 -4.83 -16.25
C GLY A 267 -7.61 -5.52 -15.65
N ILE A 268 -6.43 -4.87 -15.70
CA ILE A 268 -5.24 -5.42 -15.08
C ILE A 268 -5.43 -5.62 -13.58
N VAL A 269 -4.84 -6.69 -13.09
CA VAL A 269 -4.73 -7.04 -11.67
C VAL A 269 -3.28 -7.38 -11.38
N PHE A 270 -2.82 -7.08 -10.17
CA PHE A 270 -1.41 -7.33 -9.84
C PHE A 270 -1.18 -7.54 -8.35
N GLU A 271 -0.10 -8.25 -8.06
CA GLU A 271 0.42 -8.46 -6.72
C GLU A 271 1.92 -8.19 -6.71
N VAL A 272 2.41 -7.69 -5.59
CA VAL A 272 3.85 -7.61 -5.32
C VAL A 272 4.22 -8.69 -4.33
N VAL A 273 5.17 -9.51 -4.73
CA VAL A 273 5.63 -10.64 -3.93
C VAL A 273 7.11 -10.49 -3.64
N SER A 274 7.49 -10.62 -2.37
CA SER A 274 8.90 -10.72 -1.97
C SER A 274 9.36 -12.17 -2.06
N SER A 275 10.56 -12.38 -2.62
CA SER A 275 11.22 -13.68 -2.72
C SER A 275 12.41 -13.72 -1.77
N SER A 276 12.20 -13.61 -0.46
CA SER A 276 13.28 -13.84 0.51
C SER A 276 13.47 -15.33 0.82
N GLU A 277 14.69 -15.73 1.18
CA GLU A 277 15.05 -17.12 1.45
C GLU A 277 14.03 -17.86 2.32
N GLY A 278 13.31 -18.80 1.71
CA GLY A 278 12.42 -19.76 2.39
C GLY A 278 10.95 -19.34 2.55
N SER A 279 10.53 -18.09 2.21
CA SER A 279 9.11 -17.73 2.21
C SER A 279 8.78 -16.64 1.18
N SER A 280 7.83 -16.94 0.31
CA SER A 280 7.19 -15.93 -0.55
C SER A 280 6.12 -15.19 0.26
N ARG A 281 6.10 -13.86 0.19
CA ARG A 281 5.15 -13.02 0.94
C ARG A 281 4.54 -11.95 0.03
N VAL A 282 3.21 -11.86 0.01
CA VAL A 282 2.50 -10.81 -0.72
C VAL A 282 2.62 -9.50 0.08
N LEU A 283 3.31 -8.52 -0.49
CA LEU A 283 3.54 -7.20 0.11
C LEU A 283 2.42 -6.21 -0.17
N GLY A 284 1.73 -6.40 -1.28
CA GLY A 284 0.63 -5.53 -1.72
C GLY A 284 -0.06 -6.07 -2.95
N GLN A 285 -1.19 -5.48 -3.26
CA GLN A 285 -2.03 -5.88 -4.39
C GLN A 285 -2.77 -4.66 -4.95
N GLY A 286 -3.21 -4.78 -6.20
CA GLY A 286 -3.98 -3.73 -6.86
C GLY A 286 -4.62 -4.17 -8.16
N GLY A 287 -5.25 -3.23 -8.84
CA GLY A 287 -5.85 -3.47 -10.15
C GLY A 287 -6.81 -2.36 -10.58
N ARG A 288 -7.36 -2.52 -11.79
CA ARG A 288 -8.31 -1.62 -12.44
C ARG A 288 -9.75 -2.02 -12.14
N TYR A 289 -10.58 -1.03 -11.76
CA TYR A 289 -11.97 -1.22 -11.34
C TYR A 289 -12.91 -0.14 -11.92
N ASP A 290 -13.07 -0.12 -13.24
CA ASP A 290 -13.79 0.94 -13.96
C ASP A 290 -15.30 1.01 -13.65
N GLN A 291 -15.88 -0.04 -13.08
CA GLN A 291 -17.30 -0.12 -12.75
C GLN A 291 -17.62 0.15 -11.27
N LEU A 292 -16.61 0.23 -10.40
CA LEU A 292 -16.86 0.34 -8.96
C LEU A 292 -17.57 1.65 -8.58
N LEU A 293 -17.20 2.78 -9.20
CA LEU A 293 -17.76 4.07 -8.87
C LEU A 293 -19.23 4.17 -9.25
N SER A 294 -19.65 3.52 -10.37
CA SER A 294 -21.05 3.53 -10.82
C SER A 294 -22.03 2.90 -9.82
N LEU A 295 -21.54 1.97 -8.99
CA LEU A 295 -22.35 1.33 -7.95
C LEU A 295 -22.79 2.32 -6.86
N TYR A 296 -22.06 3.39 -6.68
CA TYR A 296 -22.35 4.45 -5.72
C TYR A 296 -22.92 5.71 -6.37
N HIS A 297 -22.86 5.81 -7.71
CA HIS A 297 -23.31 7.01 -8.42
C HIS A 297 -24.83 7.02 -8.60
N PRO A 298 -25.53 8.11 -8.21
CA PRO A 298 -27.01 8.17 -8.27
C PRO A 298 -27.59 7.92 -9.67
N GLN A 299 -26.85 8.29 -10.72
CA GLN A 299 -27.24 8.09 -12.13
C GLN A 299 -26.54 6.89 -12.78
N GLY A 300 -25.72 6.14 -12.02
CA GLY A 300 -24.97 4.99 -12.53
C GLY A 300 -23.83 5.34 -13.50
N GLU A 301 -23.32 6.58 -13.46
CA GLU A 301 -22.21 6.98 -14.33
C GLU A 301 -20.91 6.26 -13.95
N ASN A 302 -20.18 5.82 -14.97
CA ASN A 302 -18.91 5.13 -14.82
C ASN A 302 -17.73 6.11 -14.82
N TYR A 303 -16.85 5.93 -13.85
CA TYR A 303 -15.56 6.62 -13.80
C TYR A 303 -14.46 5.57 -13.65
N PRO A 304 -13.53 5.48 -14.61
CA PRO A 304 -12.42 4.55 -14.49
C PRO A 304 -11.61 4.76 -13.22
N GLY A 305 -11.15 3.66 -12.63
CA GLY A 305 -10.34 3.68 -11.45
C GLY A 305 -9.28 2.58 -11.45
N ILE A 306 -8.12 2.91 -10.89
CA ILE A 306 -7.03 1.96 -10.68
C ILE A 306 -6.27 2.36 -9.43
N GLY A 307 -5.83 1.39 -8.63
CA GLY A 307 -5.07 1.66 -7.43
C GLY A 307 -4.35 0.43 -6.89
N PHE A 308 -3.59 0.63 -5.83
CA PHE A 308 -2.97 -0.46 -5.08
C PHE A 308 -2.94 -0.16 -3.58
N CYS A 309 -2.78 -1.22 -2.80
CA CYS A 309 -2.43 -1.12 -1.38
C CYS A 309 -1.18 -1.95 -1.07
N LEU A 310 -0.36 -1.44 -0.16
CA LEU A 310 0.78 -2.11 0.45
C LEU A 310 0.46 -2.41 1.92
N ASN A 311 0.79 -3.61 2.37
CA ASN A 311 0.60 -4.04 3.76
C ASN A 311 1.85 -3.70 4.57
N LEU A 312 1.74 -2.80 5.54
CA LEU A 312 2.89 -2.35 6.31
C LEU A 312 3.49 -3.44 7.21
N GLU A 313 2.69 -4.36 7.70
CA GLU A 313 3.16 -5.50 8.48
C GLU A 313 4.09 -6.40 7.66
N ASP A 314 3.71 -6.69 6.41
CA ASP A 314 4.47 -7.55 5.51
C ASP A 314 5.75 -6.85 5.02
N LEU A 315 5.65 -5.56 4.68
CA LEU A 315 6.82 -4.74 4.37
C LEU A 315 7.80 -4.68 5.54
N HIS A 316 7.29 -4.42 6.74
CA HIS A 316 8.12 -4.38 7.96
C HIS A 316 8.84 -5.71 8.18
N TYR A 317 8.12 -6.83 8.03
CA TYR A 317 8.71 -8.15 8.20
C TYR A 317 9.89 -8.41 7.24
N VAL A 318 9.71 -8.07 5.96
CA VAL A 318 10.75 -8.28 4.94
C VAL A 318 11.93 -7.33 5.16
N LEU A 319 11.67 -6.08 5.55
CA LEU A 319 12.71 -5.08 5.78
C LEU A 319 13.50 -5.30 7.09
N LEU A 320 13.03 -6.15 8.01
CA LEU A 320 13.78 -6.46 9.25
C LEU A 320 15.17 -7.05 8.98
N SER A 321 15.32 -7.82 7.90
CA SER A 321 16.59 -8.44 7.52
C SER A 321 17.55 -7.50 6.77
N SER A 322 17.07 -6.35 6.29
CA SER A 322 17.84 -5.43 5.45
C SER A 322 18.74 -4.45 6.21
N ASN A 323 18.62 -4.37 7.53
CA ASN A 323 19.28 -3.36 8.40
C ASN A 323 18.98 -1.88 8.02
N GLN A 324 17.97 -1.62 7.23
CA GLN A 324 17.59 -0.26 6.81
C GLN A 324 16.62 0.42 7.78
N LEU A 325 15.90 -0.38 8.55
CA LEU A 325 14.92 0.12 9.50
C LEU A 325 15.59 0.80 10.70
N PRO A 326 15.08 1.97 11.16
CA PRO A 326 15.65 2.67 12.30
C PRO A 326 15.51 1.81 13.56
N SER A 327 16.62 1.69 14.31
CA SER A 327 16.64 0.96 15.58
C SER A 327 16.28 1.84 16.78
N GLN A 328 16.44 3.16 16.62
CA GLN A 328 16.21 4.16 17.66
C GLN A 328 15.48 5.38 17.10
N THR A 329 14.71 6.06 17.94
CA THR A 329 14.14 7.37 17.59
C THR A 329 15.27 8.35 17.28
N PRO A 330 15.11 9.25 16.29
CA PRO A 330 16.08 10.30 16.03
C PRO A 330 16.40 11.06 17.34
N ALA A 331 17.67 11.19 17.64
CA ALA A 331 18.13 11.98 18.79
C ALA A 331 17.68 13.44 18.67
N SER A 332 17.60 14.13 19.78
CA SER A 332 17.49 15.58 19.76
C SER A 332 18.81 16.19 19.27
N ASP A 333 18.73 17.25 18.49
CA ASP A 333 19.90 17.94 17.97
C ASP A 333 20.57 18.79 19.07
N TRP A 334 19.72 19.38 19.93
CA TRP A 334 20.10 20.30 20.98
C TRP A 334 19.55 19.90 22.34
N LEU A 335 20.40 20.07 23.38
CA LEU A 335 19.99 20.12 24.78
C LEU A 335 20.25 21.55 25.29
N VAL A 336 19.20 22.25 25.66
CA VAL A 336 19.30 23.61 26.23
C VAL A 336 19.27 23.51 27.75
N VAL A 337 20.26 24.11 28.40
CA VAL A 337 20.49 24.01 29.82
C VAL A 337 20.52 25.40 30.45
N PRO A 338 19.59 25.75 31.34
CA PRO A 338 19.72 26.96 32.14
C PRO A 338 20.87 26.80 33.14
N GLU A 339 21.84 27.72 33.17
CA GLU A 339 22.99 27.62 34.09
C GLU A 339 22.58 27.92 35.53
N LEU A 340 21.55 28.74 35.72
CA LEU A 340 21.02 29.17 37.04
C LEU A 340 19.47 29.22 36.95
N PRO A 341 18.74 29.18 38.09
CA PRO A 341 17.28 29.31 38.10
C PRO A 341 16.77 30.59 37.41
N GLU A 342 17.49 31.70 37.54
CA GLU A 342 17.13 32.98 36.92
C GLU A 342 17.24 32.96 35.39
N ALA A 343 17.96 31.98 34.83
CA ALA A 343 18.12 31.80 33.39
C ALA A 343 17.02 30.93 32.74
N GLU A 344 16.10 30.34 33.51
CA GLU A 344 15.10 29.41 33.00
C GLU A 344 14.24 30.02 31.89
N ALA A 345 13.68 31.22 32.08
CA ALA A 345 12.87 31.90 31.08
C ALA A 345 13.65 32.21 29.80
N THR A 346 14.92 32.61 29.97
CA THR A 346 15.83 32.91 28.87
C THR A 346 16.19 31.65 28.08
N ALA A 347 16.43 30.54 28.79
CA ALA A 347 16.67 29.23 28.18
C ALA A 347 15.46 28.74 27.37
N PHE A 348 14.24 28.87 27.89
CA PHE A 348 13.02 28.56 27.13
C PHE A 348 12.89 29.41 25.87
N THR A 349 13.17 30.70 25.96
CA THR A 349 13.14 31.63 24.82
C THR A 349 14.18 31.22 23.76
N TYR A 350 15.37 30.83 24.19
CA TYR A 350 16.41 30.35 23.29
C TYR A 350 16.01 29.02 22.62
N ALA A 351 15.50 28.07 23.39
CA ALA A 351 15.00 26.80 22.85
C ALA A 351 13.88 27.02 21.82
N GLN A 352 13.00 28.02 22.06
CA GLN A 352 11.96 28.34 21.10
C GLN A 352 12.52 28.89 19.80
N LYS A 353 13.51 29.79 19.85
CA LYS A 353 14.21 30.27 18.64
C LYS A 353 14.84 29.14 17.82
N LEU A 354 15.39 28.14 18.46
CA LEU A 354 15.93 26.97 17.76
C LEU A 354 14.82 26.14 17.09
N ARG A 355 13.66 25.97 17.74
CA ARG A 355 12.51 25.24 17.19
C ARG A 355 11.84 25.99 16.03
N ASP A 356 11.88 27.32 16.04
CA ASP A 356 11.30 28.19 15.00
C ASP A 356 12.24 28.36 13.77
N SER A 357 13.36 27.62 13.72
CA SER A 357 14.26 27.64 12.56
C SER A 357 13.58 27.06 11.31
N GLU A 358 14.02 27.48 10.12
CA GLU A 358 13.47 26.99 8.82
C GLU A 358 13.63 25.47 8.64
N HIS A 359 14.61 24.88 9.30
CA HIS A 359 14.83 23.43 9.31
C HIS A 359 14.29 22.80 10.56
N LEU A 360 13.83 21.53 10.44
CA LEU A 360 13.39 20.76 11.59
C LEU A 360 14.56 20.54 12.58
N VAL A 361 14.54 21.23 13.70
CA VAL A 361 15.50 21.09 14.79
C VAL A 361 14.80 20.52 16.03
N ARG A 362 15.31 19.43 16.56
CA ARG A 362 14.80 18.79 17.79
C ARG A 362 15.54 19.34 18.99
N VAL A 363 14.80 19.99 19.89
CA VAL A 363 15.38 20.68 21.06
C VAL A 363 14.76 20.15 22.34
N GLU A 364 15.61 19.59 23.19
CA GLU A 364 15.27 19.24 24.58
C GLU A 364 15.69 20.36 25.53
N MET A 365 14.99 20.47 26.65
CA MET A 365 15.39 21.28 27.80
C MET A 365 15.92 20.37 28.89
N ASP A 366 17.03 20.74 29.55
CA ASP A 366 17.34 20.15 30.85
C ASP A 366 16.37 20.69 31.88
N LEU A 367 15.63 19.78 32.52
CA LEU A 367 14.59 20.14 33.49
C LEU A 367 15.10 20.24 34.92
N GLY A 368 16.42 20.29 35.11
CA GLY A 368 17.10 20.44 36.40
C GLY A 368 17.47 19.13 37.09
N GLY A 369 18.19 19.27 38.18
CA GLY A 369 18.59 18.14 39.03
C GLY A 369 19.85 17.38 38.59
N ARG A 370 20.45 17.74 37.45
CA ARG A 370 21.68 17.12 36.94
C ARG A 370 22.88 18.04 37.13
N SER A 371 24.00 17.46 37.54
CA SER A 371 25.27 18.17 37.49
C SER A 371 25.77 18.34 36.05
N PRO A 372 26.68 19.28 35.76
CA PRO A 372 27.22 19.45 34.40
C PRO A 372 27.83 18.18 33.81
N ALA A 373 28.43 17.34 34.61
CA ALA A 373 28.99 16.05 34.19
C ALA A 373 27.87 15.08 33.77
N GLN A 374 26.79 15.00 34.55
CA GLN A 374 25.62 14.17 34.25
C GLN A 374 24.86 14.66 33.04
N ILE A 375 24.79 15.98 32.78
CA ILE A 375 24.20 16.56 31.58
C ILE A 375 24.96 16.11 30.32
N LYS A 376 26.30 16.14 30.36
CA LYS A 376 27.12 15.67 29.25
C LYS A 376 26.99 14.16 29.02
N GLU A 377 26.97 13.38 30.09
CA GLU A 377 26.75 11.94 30.02
C GLU A 377 25.37 11.61 29.40
N TYR A 378 24.33 12.32 29.88
CA TYR A 378 22.99 12.20 29.32
C TYR A 378 22.95 12.52 27.81
N ALA A 379 23.52 13.67 27.42
CA ALA A 379 23.53 14.10 26.03
C ALA A 379 24.29 13.11 25.11
N LEU A 380 25.46 12.63 25.57
CA LEU A 380 26.23 11.61 24.83
C LEU A 380 25.47 10.28 24.75
N GLY A 381 24.87 9.84 25.85
CA GLY A 381 24.06 8.58 25.87
C GLY A 381 22.84 8.63 25.01
N HIS A 382 22.26 9.82 24.77
CA HIS A 382 21.08 10.03 23.90
C HIS A 382 21.44 10.50 22.49
N GLY A 383 22.74 10.61 22.17
CA GLY A 383 23.21 11.00 20.83
C GLY A 383 22.92 12.45 20.46
N ILE A 384 22.76 13.33 21.46
CA ILE A 384 22.58 14.78 21.27
C ILE A 384 23.89 15.39 20.78
N THR A 385 23.80 16.26 19.78
CA THR A 385 25.00 16.84 19.14
C THR A 385 25.47 18.11 19.82
N TYR A 386 24.54 18.95 20.28
CA TYR A 386 24.86 20.26 20.84
C TYR A 386 24.26 20.44 22.26
N ILE A 387 25.04 21.03 23.16
CA ILE A 387 24.56 21.55 24.44
C ILE A 387 24.65 23.07 24.39
N ALA A 388 23.56 23.78 24.66
CA ALA A 388 23.51 25.22 24.82
C ALA A 388 23.37 25.53 26.32
N TRP A 389 24.45 26.01 26.97
CA TRP A 389 24.44 26.50 28.31
C TRP A 389 23.99 27.96 28.28
N VAL A 390 22.83 28.26 28.87
CA VAL A 390 22.19 29.57 28.79
C VAL A 390 22.31 30.28 30.15
N PRO A 391 23.11 31.36 30.25
CA PRO A 391 23.18 32.21 31.43
C PRO A 391 22.01 33.19 31.49
N ALA A 392 21.88 33.92 32.60
CA ALA A 392 20.78 34.89 32.79
C ALA A 392 20.81 36.07 31.79
N ASP A 393 21.98 36.42 31.27
CA ASP A 393 22.12 37.48 30.23
C ASP A 393 21.66 37.05 28.81
N GLY A 394 21.37 35.78 28.62
CA GLY A 394 20.83 35.23 27.40
C GLY A 394 21.84 34.91 26.29
N THR A 395 23.14 35.06 26.52
CA THR A 395 24.18 34.69 25.52
C THR A 395 24.63 33.25 25.74
N PRO A 396 24.12 32.28 24.91
CA PRO A 396 24.38 30.87 25.17
C PRO A 396 25.85 30.50 24.86
N ARG A 397 26.44 29.70 25.70
CA ARG A 397 27.69 29.00 25.42
C ARG A 397 27.38 27.65 24.81
N ILE A 398 27.78 27.43 23.53
CA ILE A 398 27.53 26.20 22.80
C ILE A 398 28.69 25.23 22.97
N GLU A 399 28.36 24.01 23.33
CA GLU A 399 29.29 22.90 23.40
C GLU A 399 28.88 21.83 22.38
N THR A 400 29.78 21.49 21.47
CA THR A 400 29.59 20.44 20.47
C THR A 400 30.10 19.11 21.05
N LEU A 401 29.25 18.10 21.06
CA LEU A 401 29.61 16.76 21.52
C LEU A 401 30.02 15.92 20.31
N THR A 402 31.29 15.61 20.19
CA THR A 402 31.79 14.65 19.20
C THR A 402 31.57 13.23 19.69
N LYS A 403 30.82 12.40 18.95
CA LYS A 403 30.81 10.96 19.16
C LYS A 403 32.27 10.47 19.09
N LYS A 404 32.81 9.90 20.18
CA LYS A 404 33.99 9.04 20.03
C LYS A 404 33.58 7.87 19.13
N VAL A 405 34.16 7.80 17.95
CA VAL A 405 34.07 6.69 17.01
C VAL A 405 34.52 5.40 17.66
#